data_db8c6937d176b9254f6cd97d810207c2
#
_entry.id   db8c6937d176b9254f6cd97d810207c2
#
_cell.length_a   1.000
_cell.length_b   1.000
_cell.length_c   1.000
_cell.angle_alpha   90.00
_cell.angle_beta   90.00
_cell.angle_gamma   90.00
#
_symmetry.space_group_name_H-M   'P 1'
#
loop_
_entity.id
_entity.type
_entity.pdbx_description
1 polymer ?
#
loop_
_entity_poly.entity_id
_entity_poly.type
_entity_poly.pdbx_seq_one_letter_code
_entity_poly.pdbx_strand_id
1 'polypeptide(L)'
;MKIAVASVFVEDQSKALDFYTGVLGFEKRQDIPLGGARWLTVASPAGPDGVELLLEPNGNPIAKTYQQGLFEAGIPATTFAVDDIHAEYARMTRLGVVFTGEPVQAGPVTSAVFDDTCGNLIGLHQVG
;
A
#
# COMPACT_ATOMS: atom_id res chain seq x y z
N MET A 1 4.04 23.91 7.26
CA MET A 1 3.07 22.81 7.02
C MET A 1 3.77 21.74 6.19
N LYS A 2 3.59 20.47 6.53
CA LYS A 2 4.22 19.35 5.81
C LYS A 2 3.29 18.13 5.85
N ILE A 3 3.44 17.24 4.87
CA ILE A 3 2.72 15.95 4.89
C ILE A 3 3.36 15.09 5.97
N ALA A 4 2.55 14.64 6.94
CA ALA A 4 3.03 13.83 8.04
C ALA A 4 2.44 12.41 8.00
N VAL A 5 1.15 12.28 7.67
CA VAL A 5 0.44 11.01 7.63
C VAL A 5 -0.45 10.98 6.39
N ALA A 6 -0.37 9.90 5.64
CA ALA A 6 -1.36 9.54 4.62
C ALA A 6 -1.96 8.19 5.02
N SER A 7 -3.20 7.91 4.60
CA SER A 7 -3.93 6.71 5.03
C SER A 7 -4.24 5.78 3.86
N VAL A 8 -4.32 4.50 4.17
CA VAL A 8 -4.95 3.50 3.32
C VAL A 8 -5.88 2.67 4.22
N PHE A 9 -7.12 2.43 3.76
CA PHE A 9 -8.04 1.58 4.50
C PHE A 9 -7.67 0.11 4.32
N VAL A 10 -7.78 -0.67 5.38
CA VAL A 10 -7.49 -2.10 5.37
C VAL A 10 -8.60 -2.87 6.09
N GLU A 11 -8.89 -4.06 5.62
CA GLU A 11 -9.93 -4.91 6.21
C GLU A 11 -9.49 -5.50 7.55
N ASP A 12 -8.19 -5.77 7.71
CA ASP A 12 -7.61 -6.38 8.91
C ASP A 12 -6.23 -5.75 9.14
N GLN A 13 -6.09 -4.99 10.23
CA GLN A 13 -4.86 -4.26 10.53
C GLN A 13 -3.66 -5.19 10.78
N SER A 14 -3.86 -6.32 11.44
CA SER A 14 -2.76 -7.26 11.70
C SER A 14 -2.28 -7.92 10.42
N LYS A 15 -3.18 -8.33 9.55
CA LYS A 15 -2.87 -8.88 8.24
C LYS A 15 -2.17 -7.84 7.36
N ALA A 16 -2.65 -6.60 7.40
CA ALA A 16 -2.03 -5.51 6.67
C ALA A 16 -0.61 -5.24 7.15
N LEU A 17 -0.39 -5.22 8.45
CA LEU A 17 0.95 -5.04 9.01
C LEU A 17 1.92 -6.10 8.49
N ASP A 18 1.50 -7.36 8.49
CA ASP A 18 2.33 -8.46 8.00
C ASP A 18 2.66 -8.30 6.52
N PHE A 19 1.70 -7.90 5.71
CA PHE A 19 1.90 -7.70 4.27
C PHE A 19 2.80 -6.48 3.99
N TYR A 20 2.48 -5.33 4.60
CA TYR A 20 3.19 -4.08 4.32
C TYR A 20 4.62 -4.11 4.84
N THR A 21 4.90 -4.83 5.92
CA THR A 21 6.27 -5.01 6.42
C THR A 21 6.98 -6.19 5.78
N GLY A 22 6.37 -7.36 5.74
CA GLY A 22 7.01 -8.59 5.27
C GLY A 22 7.16 -8.67 3.76
N VAL A 23 6.20 -8.15 3.00
CA VAL A 23 6.24 -8.18 1.53
C VAL A 23 6.76 -6.88 0.95
N LEU A 24 6.22 -5.73 1.39
CA LEU A 24 6.60 -4.43 0.82
C LEU A 24 7.88 -3.86 1.42
N GLY A 25 8.31 -4.34 2.58
CA GLY A 25 9.55 -3.91 3.21
C GLY A 25 9.45 -2.62 4.01
N PHE A 26 8.24 -2.16 4.33
CA PHE A 26 8.07 -1.01 5.21
C PHE A 26 8.38 -1.41 6.65
N GLU A 27 8.61 -0.40 7.50
CA GLU A 27 8.89 -0.61 8.92
C GLU A 27 7.75 -0.07 9.77
N LYS A 28 7.32 -0.84 10.78
CA LYS A 28 6.34 -0.35 11.75
C LYS A 28 6.90 0.84 12.52
N ARG A 29 6.12 1.92 12.63
CA ARG A 29 6.49 3.11 13.38
C ARG A 29 5.69 3.26 14.66
N GLN A 30 4.37 3.21 14.58
CA GLN A 30 3.48 3.36 15.72
C GLN A 30 2.47 2.22 15.76
N ASP A 31 2.11 1.81 16.96
CA ASP A 31 1.09 0.78 17.19
C ASP A 31 0.46 1.05 18.54
N ILE A 32 -0.57 1.90 18.55
CA ILE A 32 -1.20 2.43 19.75
C ILE A 32 -2.64 1.95 19.82
N PRO A 33 -3.04 1.24 20.88
CA PRO A 33 -4.43 0.82 21.03
C PRO A 33 -5.39 2.02 21.11
N LEU A 34 -6.48 1.96 20.34
CA LEU A 34 -7.55 2.97 20.31
C LEU A 34 -8.90 2.28 20.35
N GLY A 35 -9.32 1.83 21.54
CA GLY A 35 -10.58 1.09 21.66
C GLY A 35 -10.54 -0.18 20.83
N GLY A 36 -11.48 -0.50 20.00
CA GLY A 36 -11.49 -1.71 19.17
C GLY A 36 -10.52 -1.69 17.96
N ALA A 37 -9.69 -0.67 17.84
CA ALA A 37 -8.77 -0.49 16.70
C ALA A 37 -7.38 -0.10 17.20
N ARG A 38 -6.46 0.13 16.25
CA ARG A 38 -5.08 0.53 16.53
C ARG A 38 -4.73 1.74 15.67
N TRP A 39 -4.00 2.71 16.27
CA TRP A 39 -3.28 3.70 15.49
C TRP A 39 -2.00 3.01 15.02
N LEU A 40 -2.02 2.52 13.80
CA LEU A 40 -0.97 1.66 13.26
C LEU A 40 -0.36 2.32 12.04
N THR A 41 0.93 2.67 12.13
CA THR A 41 1.63 3.28 11.01
C THR A 41 2.86 2.49 10.61
N VAL A 42 3.19 2.59 9.33
CA VAL A 42 4.42 2.09 8.74
C VAL A 42 5.10 3.22 7.98
N ALA A 43 6.39 3.08 7.73
CA ALA A 43 7.14 4.05 6.95
C ALA A 43 8.18 3.35 6.07
N SER A 44 8.56 4.01 4.99
CA SER A 44 9.63 3.53 4.13
C SER A 44 10.98 3.75 4.80
N PRO A 45 11.85 2.71 4.91
CA PRO A 45 13.22 2.92 5.38
C PRO A 45 14.04 3.80 4.45
N ALA A 46 13.63 3.91 3.19
CA ALA A 46 14.28 4.78 2.20
C ALA A 46 13.90 6.26 2.37
N GLY A 47 13.02 6.58 3.32
CA GLY A 47 12.56 7.95 3.54
C GLY A 47 11.45 8.41 2.61
N PRO A 48 11.03 9.68 2.66
CA PRO A 48 11.58 10.73 3.54
C PRO A 48 11.21 10.54 5.02
N ASP A 49 12.05 11.07 5.90
CA ASP A 49 11.78 11.03 7.34
C ASP A 49 10.54 11.84 7.70
N GLY A 50 9.80 11.39 8.72
CA GLY A 50 8.65 12.08 9.24
C GLY A 50 7.36 11.90 8.42
N VAL A 51 7.37 11.04 7.42
CA VAL A 51 6.18 10.66 6.65
C VAL A 51 5.80 9.22 6.98
N GLU A 52 4.56 9.02 7.39
CA GLU A 52 4.06 7.70 7.77
C GLU A 52 2.78 7.36 7.01
N LEU A 53 2.58 6.08 6.76
CA LEU A 53 1.36 5.54 6.18
C LEU A 53 0.54 4.91 7.30
N LEU A 54 -0.67 5.43 7.51
CA LEU A 54 -1.62 4.88 8.48
C LEU A 54 -2.39 3.74 7.83
N LEU A 55 -2.31 2.56 8.44
CA LEU A 55 -3.13 1.40 8.06
C LEU A 55 -4.43 1.49 8.85
N GLU A 56 -5.45 2.11 8.25
CA GLU A 56 -6.67 2.51 8.93
C GLU A 56 -7.75 1.44 8.73
N PRO A 57 -8.44 0.99 9.81
CA PRO A 57 -9.49 -0.01 9.65
C PRO A 57 -10.68 0.54 8.87
N ASN A 58 -11.27 -0.28 8.02
CA ASN A 58 -12.38 0.11 7.15
C ASN A 58 -13.76 -0.07 7.80
N GLY A 59 -13.85 -0.10 9.14
CA GLY A 59 -15.11 -0.34 9.85
C GLY A 59 -16.20 0.70 9.61
N ASN A 60 -15.82 1.91 9.19
CA ASN A 60 -16.77 2.94 8.80
C ASN A 60 -17.45 2.57 7.47
N PRO A 61 -18.81 2.59 7.37
CA PRO A 61 -19.50 2.25 6.13
C PRO A 61 -19.09 3.09 4.92
N ILE A 62 -18.75 4.37 5.11
CA ILE A 62 -18.29 5.25 4.04
C ILE A 62 -16.92 4.76 3.51
N ALA A 63 -16.02 4.41 4.41
CA ALA A 63 -14.71 3.88 4.05
C ALA A 63 -14.83 2.55 3.30
N LYS A 64 -15.70 1.67 3.79
CA LYS A 64 -15.93 0.37 3.18
C LYS A 64 -16.49 0.50 1.76
N THR A 65 -17.49 1.36 1.56
CA THR A 65 -18.08 1.62 0.25
C THR A 65 -17.05 2.21 -0.71
N TYR A 66 -16.27 3.17 -0.26
CA TYR A 66 -15.21 3.82 -1.03
C TYR A 66 -14.14 2.79 -1.45
N GLN A 67 -13.66 2.00 -0.50
CA GLN A 67 -12.64 0.98 -0.76
C GLN A 67 -13.11 -0.06 -1.78
N GLN A 68 -14.31 -0.58 -1.60
CA GLN A 68 -14.90 -1.57 -2.52
C GLN A 68 -15.10 -0.98 -3.90
N GLY A 69 -15.56 0.26 -3.98
CA GLY A 69 -15.77 0.95 -5.26
C GLY A 69 -14.47 1.12 -6.05
N LEU A 70 -13.40 1.52 -5.39
CA LEU A 70 -12.08 1.65 -6.03
C LEU A 70 -11.59 0.27 -6.53
N PHE A 71 -11.66 -0.74 -5.68
CA PHE A 71 -11.20 -2.08 -6.02
C PHE A 71 -11.93 -2.64 -7.24
N GLU A 72 -13.27 -2.55 -7.24
CA GLU A 72 -14.10 -3.05 -8.34
C GLU A 72 -13.88 -2.28 -9.65
N ALA A 73 -13.57 -0.98 -9.55
CA ALA A 73 -13.29 -0.14 -10.71
C ALA A 73 -11.85 -0.29 -11.23
N GLY A 74 -10.99 -1.07 -10.54
CA GLY A 74 -9.61 -1.24 -10.93
C GLY A 74 -8.72 -0.05 -10.61
N ILE A 75 -9.13 0.81 -9.66
CA ILE A 75 -8.44 2.04 -9.32
C ILE A 75 -7.54 1.81 -8.11
N PRO A 76 -6.22 2.05 -8.21
CA PRO A 76 -5.33 1.96 -7.06
C PRO A 76 -5.70 2.96 -5.96
N ALA A 77 -5.70 2.49 -4.72
CA ALA A 77 -5.97 3.35 -3.56
C ALA A 77 -4.82 4.32 -3.30
N THR A 78 -3.61 3.90 -3.57
CA THR A 78 -2.40 4.71 -3.47
C THR A 78 -1.30 4.12 -4.37
N THR A 79 -0.20 4.84 -4.52
CA THR A 79 0.93 4.41 -5.37
C THR A 79 2.23 4.63 -4.63
N PHE A 80 3.12 3.64 -4.72
CA PHE A 80 4.47 3.71 -4.15
C PHE A 80 5.50 3.74 -5.27
N ALA A 81 6.59 4.46 -5.04
CA ALA A 81 7.71 4.52 -5.97
C ALA A 81 8.74 3.43 -5.66
N VAL A 82 9.31 2.86 -6.69
CA VAL A 82 10.39 1.87 -6.58
C VAL A 82 11.52 2.25 -7.53
N ASP A 83 12.73 1.78 -7.24
CA ASP A 83 13.91 2.07 -8.06
C ASP A 83 14.00 1.14 -9.28
N ASP A 84 13.56 -0.12 -9.13
CA ASP A 84 13.59 -1.12 -10.20
C ASP A 84 12.28 -1.93 -10.16
N ILE A 85 11.32 -1.49 -10.97
CA ILE A 85 9.97 -2.09 -10.96
C ILE A 85 9.97 -3.53 -11.48
N HIS A 86 10.84 -3.87 -12.42
CA HIS A 86 10.90 -5.23 -12.95
C HIS A 86 11.44 -6.21 -11.91
N ALA A 87 12.45 -5.79 -11.14
CA ALA A 87 12.98 -6.58 -10.03
C ALA A 87 11.93 -6.76 -8.93
N GLU A 88 11.21 -5.69 -8.57
CA GLU A 88 10.14 -5.75 -7.57
C GLU A 88 8.98 -6.62 -8.04
N TYR A 89 8.56 -6.49 -9.29
CA TYR A 89 7.52 -7.34 -9.86
C TYR A 89 7.90 -8.82 -9.76
N ALA A 90 9.13 -9.17 -10.15
CA ALA A 90 9.62 -10.55 -10.09
C ALA A 90 9.67 -11.07 -8.64
N ARG A 91 10.20 -10.26 -7.73
CA ARG A 91 10.31 -10.62 -6.30
C ARG A 91 8.94 -10.84 -5.67
N MET A 92 8.02 -9.89 -5.87
CA MET A 92 6.69 -9.97 -5.29
C MET A 92 5.86 -11.10 -5.87
N THR A 93 5.99 -11.36 -7.18
CA THR A 93 5.34 -12.50 -7.82
C THR A 93 5.80 -13.82 -7.21
N ARG A 94 7.10 -13.96 -6.93
CA ARG A 94 7.63 -15.16 -6.25
C ARG A 94 7.08 -15.34 -4.85
N LEU A 95 6.73 -14.23 -4.17
CA LEU A 95 6.10 -14.25 -2.85
C LEU A 95 4.59 -14.48 -2.90
N GLY A 96 4.03 -14.68 -4.09
CA GLY A 96 2.62 -14.98 -4.27
C GLY A 96 1.73 -13.75 -4.44
N VAL A 97 2.29 -12.55 -4.60
CA VAL A 97 1.52 -11.35 -4.84
C VAL A 97 0.88 -11.40 -6.23
N VAL A 98 -0.41 -11.04 -6.31
CA VAL A 98 -1.14 -11.02 -7.56
C VAL A 98 -1.14 -9.61 -8.14
N PHE A 99 -0.56 -9.46 -9.32
CA PHE A 99 -0.60 -8.23 -10.10
C PHE A 99 -1.74 -8.31 -11.11
N THR A 100 -2.31 -7.17 -11.45
CA THR A 100 -3.37 -7.09 -12.48
C THR A 100 -2.82 -7.26 -13.90
N GLY A 101 -1.50 -7.10 -14.06
CA GLY A 101 -0.79 -7.28 -15.32
C GLY A 101 0.69 -7.06 -15.12
N GLU A 102 1.48 -7.29 -16.17
CA GLU A 102 2.91 -7.00 -16.16
C GLU A 102 3.15 -5.48 -16.13
N PRO A 103 4.34 -5.01 -15.69
CA PRO A 103 4.67 -3.59 -15.77
C PRO A 103 4.53 -3.03 -17.18
N VAL A 104 3.95 -1.83 -17.28
CA VAL A 104 3.69 -1.15 -18.56
C VAL A 104 4.39 0.19 -18.54
N GLN A 105 5.17 0.47 -19.60
CA GLN A 105 5.83 1.75 -19.79
C GLN A 105 4.89 2.71 -20.53
N ALA A 106 4.75 3.92 -19.99
CA ALA A 106 4.01 5.02 -20.61
C ALA A 106 4.86 6.28 -20.47
N GLY A 107 5.56 6.65 -21.54
CA GLY A 107 6.51 7.75 -21.50
C GLY A 107 7.65 7.47 -20.53
N PRO A 108 7.97 8.42 -19.61
CA PRO A 108 9.07 8.25 -18.66
C PRO A 108 8.72 7.36 -17.45
N VAL A 109 7.47 6.91 -17.35
CA VAL A 109 6.98 6.15 -16.18
C VAL A 109 6.66 4.72 -16.57
N THR A 110 7.16 3.77 -15.79
CA THR A 110 6.74 2.37 -15.85
C THR A 110 5.93 2.07 -14.60
N SER A 111 4.77 1.43 -14.76
CA SER A 111 3.85 1.18 -13.65
C SER A 111 3.26 -0.21 -13.67
N ALA A 112 2.84 -0.66 -12.51
CA ALA A 112 2.13 -1.92 -12.30
C ALA A 112 1.16 -1.77 -11.14
N VAL A 113 0.18 -2.66 -11.06
CA VAL A 113 -0.84 -2.63 -9.99
C VAL A 113 -0.95 -4.03 -9.39
N PHE A 114 -0.96 -4.10 -8.06
CA PHE A 114 -1.09 -5.36 -7.34
C PHE A 114 -2.20 -5.30 -6.28
N ASP A 115 -2.65 -6.48 -5.87
CA ASP A 115 -3.62 -6.68 -4.79
C ASP A 115 -2.85 -6.78 -3.47
N ASP A 116 -3.17 -5.90 -2.49
CA ASP A 116 -2.52 -5.92 -1.18
C ASP A 116 -3.11 -6.97 -0.22
N THR A 117 -4.09 -7.75 -0.67
CA THR A 117 -4.82 -8.76 0.12
C THR A 117 -5.62 -8.17 1.28
N CYS A 118 -5.71 -6.86 1.37
CA CYS A 118 -6.41 -6.14 2.45
C CYS A 118 -7.57 -5.27 1.94
N GLY A 119 -8.00 -5.53 0.71
CA GLY A 119 -9.14 -4.85 0.08
C GLY A 119 -8.73 -3.76 -0.90
N ASN A 120 -7.44 -3.59 -1.20
CA ASN A 120 -6.96 -2.54 -2.08
C ASN A 120 -6.20 -3.07 -3.28
N LEU A 121 -6.29 -2.33 -4.37
CA LEU A 121 -5.26 -2.34 -5.41
C LEU A 121 -4.25 -1.24 -5.10
N ILE A 122 -2.99 -1.52 -5.30
CA ILE A 122 -1.88 -0.60 -5.01
C ILE A 122 -1.05 -0.44 -6.29
N GLY A 123 -0.74 0.80 -6.61
CA GLY A 123 0.13 1.11 -7.73
C GLY A 123 1.61 1.09 -7.34
N LEU A 124 2.44 0.64 -8.26
CA LEU A 124 3.89 0.86 -8.22
C LEU A 124 4.28 1.70 -9.41
N HIS A 125 5.24 2.58 -9.25
CA HIS A 125 5.83 3.26 -10.39
C HIS A 125 7.34 3.43 -10.25
N GLN A 126 7.99 3.46 -11.41
CA GLN A 126 9.40 3.81 -11.55
C GLN A 126 9.50 4.93 -12.56
N VAL A 127 10.20 5.99 -12.21
CA VAL A 127 10.49 7.12 -13.10
C VAL A 127 11.92 6.99 -13.64
N GLY A 128 12.03 7.05 -14.95
CA GLY A 128 13.34 6.95 -15.59
C GLY A 128 13.61 5.68 -16.35
#